data_03bfc66b7b913b724cb813e1f4957596
#
_entry.id   03bfc66b7b913b724cb813e1f4957596
#
_cell.length_a   1.000
_cell.length_b   1.000
_cell.length_c   1.000
_cell.angle_alpha   90.00
_cell.angle_beta   90.00
_cell.angle_gamma   90.00
#
_symmetry.space_group_name_H-M   'P 1'
#
loop_
_entity.id
_entity.type
_entity.pdbx_description
1 polymer ?
#
loop_
_entity_poly.entity_id
_entity_poly.type
_entity_poly.pdbx_seq_one_letter_code
_entity_poly.pdbx_strand_id
1 'polypeptide(L)'
;MVTLSNRTSMALFSDPLDHYSHRVRIVMAEKGITSEIIDTDLDNLSSDLLEVSVYAELPILVDRDVCLYDSVILMEYLDERFPHPPLLPVYPVSRAQIRLFIQRIEKDWCPTFGALVDNKLSDSQTKKAKQDFKSQIMALSPILKEKPYFMSEDFSLVDCVIAPILWRLPQIGIELQKNTKTKPIYEYMQRVFTRPCFLESLSELEEDIRS
;
A
#
# COMPACT_ATOMS: atom_id res chain seq x y z
N MET A 1 -26.44 1.26 11.33
CA MET A 1 -25.83 2.39 12.03
C MET A 1 -24.62 1.84 12.78
N VAL A 2 -23.41 2.01 12.26
CA VAL A 2 -22.19 1.55 12.91
C VAL A 2 -21.73 2.68 13.81
N THR A 3 -22.07 2.61 15.09
CA THR A 3 -21.62 3.61 16.08
C THR A 3 -20.12 3.42 16.31
N LEU A 4 -19.30 4.39 15.94
CA LEU A 4 -17.84 4.38 16.17
C LEU A 4 -17.50 4.40 17.67
N SER A 5 -18.37 4.98 18.50
CA SER A 5 -18.22 5.01 19.96
C SER A 5 -18.62 3.68 20.57
N ASN A 6 -17.71 3.01 21.24
CA ASN A 6 -17.82 1.74 21.98
C ASN A 6 -17.42 0.45 21.24
N ARG A 7 -16.54 0.50 20.26
CA ARG A 7 -15.95 -0.75 19.78
C ARG A 7 -14.87 -1.21 20.76
N THR A 8 -15.06 -2.40 21.31
CA THR A 8 -14.05 -3.08 22.14
C THR A 8 -12.95 -3.74 21.29
N SER A 9 -13.18 -3.84 19.96
CA SER A 9 -12.29 -4.48 18.99
C SER A 9 -11.87 -3.49 17.90
N MET A 10 -10.64 -3.67 17.40
CA MET A 10 -10.11 -2.92 16.26
C MET A 10 -10.91 -3.23 14.98
N ALA A 11 -11.15 -2.21 14.16
CA ALA A 11 -11.76 -2.35 12.85
C ALA A 11 -11.08 -1.45 11.82
N LEU A 12 -10.87 -1.99 10.61
CA LEU A 12 -10.34 -1.25 9.46
C LEU A 12 -11.47 -1.05 8.43
N PHE A 13 -11.81 0.19 8.13
CA PHE A 13 -12.65 0.55 6.99
C PHE A 13 -11.75 0.71 5.78
N SER A 14 -11.96 -0.12 4.78
CA SER A 14 -11.02 -0.37 3.70
C SER A 14 -11.74 -0.38 2.36
N ASP A 15 -11.22 0.35 1.39
CA ASP A 15 -11.63 0.16 0.00
C ASP A 15 -11.01 -1.14 -0.53
N PRO A 16 -11.80 -2.05 -1.14
CA PRO A 16 -11.31 -3.34 -1.61
C PRO A 16 -10.40 -3.27 -2.85
N LEU A 17 -10.35 -2.13 -3.56
CA LEU A 17 -9.51 -1.95 -4.76
C LEU A 17 -8.38 -0.93 -4.60
N ASP A 18 -8.44 -0.11 -3.56
CA ASP A 18 -7.48 0.96 -3.37
C ASP A 18 -6.11 0.47 -2.86
N HIS A 19 -5.05 1.03 -3.39
CA HIS A 19 -3.69 0.69 -2.98
C HIS A 19 -3.32 1.22 -1.59
N TYR A 20 -3.95 2.31 -1.12
CA TYR A 20 -3.75 2.84 0.23
C TYR A 20 -4.35 1.93 1.29
N SER A 21 -5.53 1.40 1.02
CA SER A 21 -6.19 0.41 1.88
C SER A 21 -5.42 -0.91 1.88
N HIS A 22 -4.97 -1.39 0.72
CA HIS A 22 -4.23 -2.65 0.60
C HIS A 22 -2.94 -2.65 1.42
N ARG A 23 -2.15 -1.54 1.42
CA ARG A 23 -0.88 -1.51 2.19
C ARG A 23 -1.10 -1.64 3.70
N VAL A 24 -2.22 -1.13 4.23
CA VAL A 24 -2.58 -1.30 5.64
C VAL A 24 -2.98 -2.74 5.92
N ARG A 25 -3.76 -3.38 5.03
CA ARG A 25 -4.09 -4.80 5.14
C ARG A 25 -2.84 -5.69 5.12
N ILE A 26 -1.81 -5.37 4.29
CA ILE A 26 -0.52 -6.09 4.31
C ILE A 26 0.13 -5.99 5.69
N VAL A 27 0.18 -4.79 6.29
CA VAL A 27 0.75 -4.61 7.63
C VAL A 27 -0.02 -5.41 8.67
N MET A 28 -1.35 -5.39 8.61
CA MET A 28 -2.19 -6.17 9.54
C MET A 28 -1.91 -7.67 9.42
N ALA A 29 -1.85 -8.20 8.20
CA ALA A 29 -1.54 -9.60 7.95
C ALA A 29 -0.11 -9.96 8.42
N GLU A 30 0.90 -9.12 8.13
CA GLU A 30 2.29 -9.34 8.57
C GLU A 30 2.42 -9.35 10.10
N LYS A 31 1.59 -8.57 10.79
CA LYS A 31 1.52 -8.52 12.25
C LYS A 31 0.65 -9.61 12.87
N GLY A 32 -0.04 -10.42 12.06
CA GLY A 32 -1.01 -11.41 12.53
C GLY A 32 -2.17 -10.78 13.32
N ILE A 33 -2.57 -9.56 12.93
CA ILE A 33 -3.65 -8.83 13.61
C ILE A 33 -4.98 -9.37 13.09
N THR A 34 -5.71 -10.04 13.99
CA THR A 34 -7.08 -10.45 13.71
C THR A 34 -8.02 -9.33 14.11
N SER A 35 -8.55 -8.62 13.12
CA SER A 35 -9.54 -7.56 13.31
C SER A 35 -10.56 -7.57 12.18
N GLU A 36 -11.66 -6.86 12.38
CA GLU A 36 -12.69 -6.73 11.38
C GLU A 36 -12.20 -5.81 10.25
N ILE A 37 -12.20 -6.30 9.02
CA ILE A 37 -12.00 -5.49 7.82
C ILE A 37 -13.37 -5.27 7.20
N ILE A 38 -13.76 -4.00 7.06
CA ILE A 38 -15.09 -3.60 6.57
C ILE A 38 -14.88 -2.95 5.20
N ASP A 39 -15.35 -3.66 4.17
CA ASP A 39 -15.36 -3.10 2.82
C ASP A 39 -16.22 -1.83 2.80
N THR A 40 -15.59 -0.76 2.36
CA THR A 40 -16.15 0.58 2.43
C THR A 40 -15.94 1.29 1.11
N ASP A 41 -17.00 1.91 0.63
CA ASP A 41 -16.99 2.73 -0.57
C ASP A 41 -16.94 4.21 -0.18
N LEU A 42 -16.04 4.97 -0.80
CA LEU A 42 -15.90 6.41 -0.58
C LEU A 42 -17.21 7.19 -0.87
N ASP A 43 -17.97 6.76 -1.87
CA ASP A 43 -19.24 7.41 -2.25
C ASP A 43 -20.36 7.16 -1.23
N ASN A 44 -20.17 6.18 -0.32
CA ASN A 44 -21.15 5.74 0.67
C ASN A 44 -20.62 5.77 2.11
N LEU A 45 -19.68 6.67 2.42
CA LEU A 45 -19.19 6.85 3.79
C LEU A 45 -20.33 7.25 4.74
N SER A 46 -20.38 6.60 5.90
CA SER A 46 -21.31 7.00 6.96
C SER A 46 -20.97 8.38 7.50
N SER A 47 -21.97 9.11 8.03
CA SER A 47 -21.76 10.41 8.67
C SER A 47 -20.67 10.36 9.75
N ASP A 48 -20.64 9.29 10.53
CA ASP A 48 -19.70 9.09 11.62
C ASP A 48 -18.25 8.96 11.11
N LEU A 49 -18.04 8.30 9.96
CA LEU A 49 -16.72 8.20 9.32
C LEU A 49 -16.28 9.51 8.69
N LEU A 50 -17.22 10.29 8.14
CA LEU A 50 -16.95 11.62 7.59
C LEU A 50 -16.56 12.63 8.66
N GLU A 51 -17.10 12.51 9.89
CA GLU A 51 -16.70 13.36 11.02
C GLU A 51 -15.26 13.12 11.46
N VAL A 52 -14.76 11.90 11.25
CA VAL A 52 -13.41 11.49 11.66
C VAL A 52 -12.38 11.73 10.56
N SER A 53 -12.69 11.36 9.33
CA SER A 53 -11.82 11.59 8.18
C SER A 53 -12.11 12.96 7.57
N VAL A 54 -11.34 13.96 8.00
CA VAL A 54 -11.48 15.36 7.53
C VAL A 54 -11.40 15.48 6.01
N TYR A 55 -10.72 14.55 5.36
CA TYR A 55 -10.51 14.53 3.90
C TYR A 55 -11.40 13.53 3.17
N ALA A 56 -12.29 12.82 3.89
CA ALA A 56 -13.10 11.74 3.33
C ALA A 56 -12.25 10.71 2.57
N GLU A 57 -11.17 10.25 3.16
CA GLU A 57 -10.22 9.31 2.58
C GLU A 57 -10.27 7.96 3.30
N LEU A 58 -10.03 6.88 2.56
CA LEU A 58 -9.80 5.54 3.08
C LEU A 58 -8.30 5.18 2.96
N PRO A 59 -7.79 4.32 3.80
CA PRO A 59 -8.45 3.58 4.90
C PRO A 59 -8.63 4.39 6.18
N ILE A 60 -9.60 3.97 7.01
CA ILE A 60 -9.81 4.49 8.37
C ILE A 60 -9.68 3.33 9.36
N LEU A 61 -8.89 3.52 10.41
CA LEU A 61 -8.71 2.55 11.48
C LEU A 61 -9.36 3.06 12.76
N VAL A 62 -10.20 2.23 13.36
CA VAL A 62 -10.77 2.46 14.68
C VAL A 62 -10.19 1.43 15.65
N ASP A 63 -9.50 1.89 16.69
CA ASP A 63 -9.01 1.05 17.81
C ASP A 63 -9.44 1.67 19.12
N ARG A 64 -10.47 1.13 19.74
CA ARG A 64 -11.11 1.66 20.95
C ARG A 64 -11.58 3.10 20.77
N ASP A 65 -10.96 4.04 21.50
CA ASP A 65 -11.29 5.48 21.45
C ASP A 65 -10.47 6.25 20.41
N VAL A 66 -9.55 5.55 19.71
CA VAL A 66 -8.68 6.15 18.70
C VAL A 66 -9.27 5.88 17.33
N CYS A 67 -9.41 6.95 16.55
CA CYS A 67 -9.76 6.86 15.15
C CYS A 67 -8.70 7.56 14.32
N LEU A 68 -8.10 6.83 13.38
CA LEU A 68 -6.97 7.28 12.57
C LEU A 68 -7.31 7.15 11.09
N TYR A 69 -6.77 8.06 10.32
CA TYR A 69 -6.78 8.05 8.85
C TYR A 69 -5.37 8.36 8.33
N ASP A 70 -5.15 8.37 7.02
CA ASP A 70 -3.85 8.33 6.36
C ASP A 70 -3.12 7.00 6.52
N SER A 71 -2.97 6.30 5.41
CA SER A 71 -2.44 4.93 5.41
C SER A 71 -1.01 4.82 5.93
N VAL A 72 -0.16 5.86 5.79
CA VAL A 72 1.21 5.85 6.33
C VAL A 72 1.18 5.93 7.85
N ILE A 73 0.32 6.80 8.39
CA ILE A 73 0.10 6.93 9.84
C ILE A 73 -0.46 5.62 10.41
N LEU A 74 -1.43 5.00 9.71
CA LEU A 74 -2.00 3.72 10.13
C LEU A 74 -0.95 2.61 10.18
N MET A 75 -0.12 2.51 9.14
CA MET A 75 0.96 1.51 9.09
C MET A 75 1.97 1.70 10.23
N GLU A 76 2.40 2.94 10.49
CA GLU A 76 3.33 3.23 11.59
C GLU A 76 2.68 2.97 12.96
N TYR A 77 1.41 3.37 13.15
CA TYR A 77 0.66 3.06 14.37
C TYR A 77 0.59 1.56 14.64
N LEU A 78 0.27 0.76 13.61
CA LEU A 78 0.19 -0.70 13.72
C LEU A 78 1.56 -1.31 14.02
N ASP A 79 2.65 -0.79 13.42
CA ASP A 79 4.01 -1.27 13.70
C ASP A 79 4.45 -0.98 15.13
N GLU A 80 4.09 0.18 15.68
CA GLU A 80 4.38 0.56 17.07
C GLU A 80 3.47 -0.15 18.08
N ARG A 81 2.19 -0.33 17.74
CA ARG A 81 1.20 -1.01 18.57
C ARG A 81 1.46 -2.50 18.70
N PHE A 82 1.95 -3.12 17.63
CA PHE A 82 2.30 -4.53 17.52
C PHE A 82 3.76 -4.66 17.05
N PRO A 83 4.74 -4.57 17.98
CA PRO A 83 6.14 -4.38 17.62
C PRO A 83 6.81 -5.58 16.95
N HIS A 84 6.16 -6.73 16.85
CA HIS A 84 6.72 -7.95 16.27
C HIS A 84 5.83 -8.55 15.18
N PRO A 85 6.43 -8.93 14.03
CA PRO A 85 7.77 -8.57 13.56
C PRO A 85 7.91 -7.08 13.29
N PRO A 86 9.08 -6.44 13.51
CA PRO A 86 9.27 -5.02 13.24
C PRO A 86 9.29 -4.76 11.73
N LEU A 87 8.55 -3.75 11.27
CA LEU A 87 8.53 -3.31 9.88
C LEU A 87 9.31 -2.00 9.64
N LEU A 88 9.79 -1.39 10.72
CA LEU A 88 10.77 -0.31 10.67
C LEU A 88 12.06 -0.73 11.37
N PRO A 89 13.24 -0.37 10.81
CA PRO A 89 14.53 -0.67 11.43
C PRO A 89 14.66 0.00 12.80
N VAL A 90 15.48 -0.58 13.66
CA VAL A 90 15.74 -0.05 15.01
C VAL A 90 16.50 1.26 14.96
N TYR A 91 17.46 1.41 14.03
CA TYR A 91 18.34 2.57 13.98
C TYR A 91 17.66 3.81 13.39
N PRO A 92 17.74 4.97 14.07
CA PRO A 92 17.04 6.19 13.65
C PRO A 92 17.38 6.65 12.21
N VAL A 93 18.63 6.50 11.79
CA VAL A 93 19.07 6.87 10.43
C VAL A 93 18.35 6.01 9.39
N SER A 94 18.30 4.70 9.57
CA SER A 94 17.62 3.78 8.67
C SER A 94 16.10 4.01 8.66
N ARG A 95 15.50 4.28 9.83
CA ARG A 95 14.08 4.68 9.92
C ARG A 95 13.79 5.94 9.13
N ALA A 96 14.63 6.96 9.26
CA ALA A 96 14.49 8.20 8.51
C ALA A 96 14.60 7.97 6.99
N GLN A 97 15.53 7.13 6.55
CA GLN A 97 15.66 6.77 5.14
C GLN A 97 14.41 6.07 4.60
N ILE A 98 13.85 5.10 5.32
CA ILE A 98 12.59 4.43 4.95
C ILE A 98 11.46 5.44 4.81
N ARG A 99 11.27 6.34 5.79
CA ARG A 99 10.24 7.39 5.74
C ARG A 99 10.43 8.34 4.55
N LEU A 100 11.67 8.70 4.22
CA LEU A 100 11.95 9.51 3.04
C LEU A 100 11.58 8.80 1.74
N PHE A 101 11.80 7.48 1.63
CA PHE A 101 11.38 6.71 0.46
C PHE A 101 9.86 6.61 0.37
N ILE A 102 9.17 6.33 1.48
CA ILE A 102 7.70 6.33 1.52
C ILE A 102 7.18 7.70 1.04
N GLN A 103 7.71 8.80 1.60
CA GLN A 103 7.30 10.15 1.20
C GLN A 103 7.54 10.44 -0.30
N ARG A 104 8.62 9.92 -0.88
CA ARG A 104 8.87 10.05 -2.32
C ARG A 104 7.85 9.28 -3.14
N ILE A 105 7.50 8.06 -2.73
CA ILE A 105 6.45 7.28 -3.39
C ILE A 105 5.11 8.02 -3.32
N GLU A 106 4.76 8.57 -2.14
CA GLU A 106 3.55 9.36 -1.95
C GLU A 106 3.47 10.57 -2.89
N LYS A 107 4.59 11.26 -3.08
CA LYS A 107 4.63 12.48 -3.91
C LYS A 107 4.80 12.23 -5.40
N ASP A 108 5.58 11.22 -5.75
CA ASP A 108 6.01 11.03 -7.15
C ASP A 108 5.18 9.95 -7.85
N TRP A 109 4.76 8.87 -7.12
CA TRP A 109 4.09 7.74 -7.71
C TRP A 109 2.57 7.77 -7.53
N CYS A 110 2.11 7.99 -6.30
CA CYS A 110 0.70 7.86 -5.97
C CYS A 110 -0.21 8.81 -6.79
N PRO A 111 0.14 10.10 -7.02
CA PRO A 111 -0.69 10.98 -7.83
C PRO A 111 -0.78 10.53 -9.30
N THR A 112 0.36 10.08 -9.86
CA THR A 112 0.40 9.58 -11.25
C THR A 112 -0.37 8.27 -11.37
N PHE A 113 -0.20 7.36 -10.42
CA PHE A 113 -0.90 6.09 -10.35
C PHE A 113 -2.42 6.31 -10.25
N GLY A 114 -2.86 7.13 -9.29
CA GLY A 114 -4.28 7.47 -9.12
C GLY A 114 -4.90 8.07 -10.39
N ALA A 115 -4.22 9.03 -11.03
CA ALA A 115 -4.69 9.63 -12.27
C ALA A 115 -4.82 8.61 -13.43
N LEU A 116 -3.96 7.59 -13.46
CA LEU A 116 -4.03 6.49 -14.42
C LEU A 116 -5.19 5.53 -14.12
N VAL A 117 -5.44 5.21 -12.85
CA VAL A 117 -6.55 4.35 -12.41
C VAL A 117 -7.89 5.03 -12.70
N ASP A 118 -8.02 6.29 -12.36
CA ASP A 118 -9.26 7.07 -12.51
C ASP A 118 -9.58 7.45 -13.97
N ASN A 119 -8.67 7.16 -14.92
CA ASN A 119 -8.80 7.57 -16.32
C ASN A 119 -9.05 9.08 -16.51
N LYS A 120 -8.49 9.92 -15.64
CA LYS A 120 -8.66 11.39 -15.65
C LYS A 120 -7.79 12.11 -16.68
N LEU A 121 -6.90 11.38 -17.36
CA LEU A 121 -5.92 11.93 -18.30
C LEU A 121 -6.41 11.79 -19.76
N SER A 122 -6.04 12.74 -20.62
CA SER A 122 -6.18 12.58 -22.07
C SER A 122 -5.26 11.47 -22.60
N ASP A 123 -5.52 10.94 -23.79
CA ASP A 123 -4.73 9.85 -24.39
C ASP A 123 -3.22 10.15 -24.46
N SER A 124 -2.87 11.39 -24.85
CA SER A 124 -1.47 11.81 -24.92
C SER A 124 -0.81 11.91 -23.54
N GLN A 125 -1.54 12.41 -22.55
CA GLN A 125 -1.08 12.48 -21.15
C GLN A 125 -0.95 11.09 -20.56
N THR A 126 -1.92 10.21 -20.79
CA THR A 126 -1.91 8.81 -20.35
C THR A 126 -0.68 8.07 -20.88
N LYS A 127 -0.40 8.21 -22.18
CA LYS A 127 0.79 7.58 -22.80
C LYS A 127 2.08 8.08 -22.17
N LYS A 128 2.21 9.39 -21.95
CA LYS A 128 3.38 9.99 -21.30
C LYS A 128 3.49 9.53 -19.85
N ALA A 129 2.41 9.61 -19.07
CA ALA A 129 2.39 9.20 -17.67
C ALA A 129 2.79 7.73 -17.49
N LYS A 130 2.27 6.82 -18.34
CA LYS A 130 2.67 5.40 -18.32
C LYS A 130 4.16 5.21 -18.63
N GLN A 131 4.70 5.96 -19.58
CA GLN A 131 6.12 5.87 -19.92
C GLN A 131 7.01 6.39 -18.80
N ASP A 132 6.68 7.54 -18.21
CA ASP A 132 7.41 8.14 -17.11
C ASP A 132 7.35 7.23 -15.87
N PHE A 133 6.17 6.72 -15.53
CA PHE A 133 5.96 5.80 -14.41
C PHE A 133 6.73 4.49 -14.59
N LYS A 134 6.69 3.90 -15.78
CA LYS A 134 7.50 2.73 -16.13
C LYS A 134 9.00 2.99 -15.95
N SER A 135 9.48 4.18 -16.33
CA SER A 135 10.88 4.57 -16.15
C SER A 135 11.26 4.69 -14.68
N GLN A 136 10.36 5.22 -13.84
CA GLN A 136 10.56 5.30 -12.40
C GLN A 136 10.63 3.90 -11.75
N ILE A 137 9.74 2.97 -12.15
CA ILE A 137 9.79 1.58 -11.68
C ILE A 137 11.11 0.92 -12.09
N MET A 138 11.55 1.13 -13.33
CA MET A 138 12.81 0.56 -13.81
C MET A 138 14.04 1.11 -13.08
N ALA A 139 13.98 2.32 -12.56
CA ALA A 139 15.04 2.90 -11.73
C ALA A 139 15.24 2.18 -10.39
N LEU A 140 14.26 1.37 -9.95
CA LEU A 140 14.42 0.51 -8.75
C LEU A 140 15.32 -0.70 -9.00
N SER A 141 15.51 -1.12 -10.25
CA SER A 141 16.22 -2.36 -10.57
C SER A 141 17.60 -2.49 -9.92
N PRO A 142 18.49 -1.48 -9.91
CA PRO A 142 19.76 -1.57 -9.21
C PRO A 142 19.63 -1.77 -7.70
N ILE A 143 18.64 -1.11 -7.09
CA ILE A 143 18.36 -1.20 -5.64
C ILE A 143 17.88 -2.61 -5.27
N LEU A 144 16.94 -3.13 -6.04
CA LEU A 144 16.33 -4.46 -5.82
C LEU A 144 17.27 -5.63 -6.16
N LYS A 145 18.39 -5.36 -6.84
CA LYS A 145 19.41 -6.36 -7.11
C LYS A 145 20.31 -6.64 -5.91
N GLU A 146 20.49 -5.66 -5.04
CA GLU A 146 21.46 -5.73 -3.95
C GLU A 146 20.90 -6.46 -2.73
N LYS A 147 19.60 -6.35 -2.48
CA LYS A 147 18.92 -6.87 -1.29
C LYS A 147 17.61 -7.57 -1.66
N PRO A 148 17.18 -8.56 -0.85
CA PRO A 148 15.93 -9.28 -1.10
C PRO A 148 14.69 -8.39 -1.01
N TYR A 149 14.69 -7.37 -0.15
CA TYR A 149 13.65 -6.38 -0.01
C TYR A 149 14.19 -4.98 -0.28
N PHE A 150 13.33 -3.98 -0.25
CA PHE A 150 13.74 -2.63 -0.62
C PHE A 150 14.82 -2.10 0.34
N MET A 151 16.06 -2.06 -0.12
CA MET A 151 17.25 -1.64 0.64
C MET A 151 17.50 -2.42 1.95
N SER A 152 16.87 -3.58 2.14
CA SER A 152 16.90 -4.34 3.39
C SER A 152 16.99 -5.84 3.15
N GLU A 153 17.52 -6.57 4.14
CA GLU A 153 17.39 -8.03 4.22
C GLU A 153 15.98 -8.43 4.69
N ASP A 154 15.32 -7.56 5.43
CA ASP A 154 14.02 -7.81 6.02
C ASP A 154 12.93 -7.02 5.31
N PHE A 155 11.72 -7.59 5.26
CA PHE A 155 10.52 -6.94 4.75
C PHE A 155 10.17 -5.73 5.65
N SER A 156 9.77 -4.61 5.05
CA SER A 156 9.60 -3.35 5.75
C SER A 156 8.38 -2.55 5.26
N LEU A 157 8.03 -1.46 5.94
CA LEU A 157 6.91 -0.59 5.55
C LEU A 157 7.03 -0.06 4.12
N VAL A 158 8.24 0.16 3.61
CA VAL A 158 8.41 0.62 2.23
C VAL A 158 7.99 -0.46 1.23
N ASP A 159 8.21 -1.74 1.55
CA ASP A 159 7.73 -2.85 0.72
C ASP A 159 6.20 -2.94 0.74
N CYS A 160 5.58 -2.69 1.91
CA CYS A 160 4.12 -2.61 2.03
C CYS A 160 3.52 -1.50 1.14
N VAL A 161 4.26 -0.39 0.94
CA VAL A 161 3.82 0.73 0.09
C VAL A 161 4.00 0.42 -1.39
N ILE A 162 5.13 -0.20 -1.78
CA ILE A 162 5.47 -0.48 -3.18
C ILE A 162 4.63 -1.63 -3.75
N ALA A 163 4.43 -2.69 -2.97
CA ALA A 163 3.82 -3.92 -3.42
C ALA A 163 2.41 -3.74 -4.03
N PRO A 164 1.47 -3.02 -3.39
CA PRO A 164 0.14 -2.79 -3.96
C PRO A 164 0.16 -2.07 -5.31
N ILE A 165 1.08 -1.14 -5.50
CA ILE A 165 1.24 -0.41 -6.75
C ILE A 165 1.77 -1.35 -7.84
N LEU A 166 2.80 -2.14 -7.52
CA LEU A 166 3.35 -3.12 -8.47
C LEU A 166 2.34 -4.23 -8.80
N TRP A 167 1.48 -4.61 -7.85
CA TRP A 167 0.40 -5.59 -8.08
C TRP A 167 -0.55 -5.10 -9.16
N ARG A 168 -0.88 -3.81 -9.16
CA ARG A 168 -1.87 -3.16 -10.02
C ARG A 168 -1.32 -2.67 -11.37
N LEU A 169 -0.07 -2.95 -11.72
CA LEU A 169 0.48 -2.54 -13.04
C LEU A 169 -0.34 -3.02 -14.24
N PRO A 170 -0.91 -4.26 -14.25
CA PRO A 170 -1.79 -4.68 -15.33
C PRO A 170 -3.06 -3.83 -15.44
N GLN A 171 -3.65 -3.43 -14.33
CA GLN A 171 -4.87 -2.60 -14.27
C GLN A 171 -4.68 -1.26 -15.01
N ILE A 172 -3.50 -0.66 -14.90
CA ILE A 172 -3.16 0.59 -15.61
C ILE A 172 -2.51 0.34 -16.97
N GLY A 173 -2.46 -0.91 -17.44
CA GLY A 173 -1.91 -1.29 -18.74
C GLY A 173 -0.41 -1.05 -18.86
N ILE A 174 0.35 -1.26 -17.78
CA ILE A 174 1.81 -1.22 -17.78
C ILE A 174 2.36 -2.65 -17.69
N GLU A 175 3.04 -3.06 -18.75
CA GLU A 175 3.78 -4.30 -18.79
C GLU A 175 5.28 -4.02 -18.81
N LEU A 176 6.01 -4.71 -17.93
CA LEU A 176 7.46 -4.70 -17.93
C LEU A 176 7.95 -5.83 -18.83
N GLN A 177 8.74 -5.52 -19.85
CA GLN A 177 9.34 -6.57 -20.69
C GLN A 177 10.38 -7.35 -19.87
N LYS A 178 10.28 -8.69 -19.90
CA LYS A 178 11.26 -9.55 -19.23
C LYS A 178 12.62 -9.50 -19.94
N ASN A 179 13.59 -8.88 -19.29
CA ASN A 179 14.97 -8.78 -19.75
C ASN A 179 15.93 -8.64 -18.56
N THR A 180 17.22 -8.52 -18.83
CA THR A 180 18.25 -8.44 -17.78
C THR A 180 18.07 -7.24 -16.85
N LYS A 181 17.55 -6.11 -17.38
CA LYS A 181 17.33 -4.89 -16.57
C LYS A 181 16.10 -4.99 -15.67
N THR A 182 15.07 -5.73 -16.08
CA THR A 182 13.83 -5.88 -15.32
C THR A 182 13.85 -7.14 -14.44
N LYS A 183 14.81 -8.04 -14.61
CA LYS A 183 14.93 -9.27 -13.83
C LYS A 183 14.89 -9.04 -12.31
N PRO A 184 15.63 -8.09 -11.71
CA PRO A 184 15.57 -7.84 -10.27
C PRO A 184 14.19 -7.42 -9.79
N ILE A 185 13.45 -6.64 -10.62
CA ILE A 185 12.08 -6.21 -10.30
C ILE A 185 11.14 -7.41 -10.27
N TYR A 186 11.23 -8.30 -11.25
CA TYR A 186 10.40 -9.52 -11.28
C TYR A 186 10.70 -10.46 -10.12
N GLU A 187 11.98 -10.63 -9.77
CA GLU A 187 12.39 -11.46 -8.63
C GLU A 187 11.88 -10.88 -7.30
N TYR A 188 11.92 -9.56 -7.16
CA TYR A 188 11.32 -8.85 -6.02
C TYR A 188 9.81 -9.04 -5.98
N MET A 189 9.10 -8.75 -7.09
CA MET A 189 7.66 -8.93 -7.20
C MET A 189 7.25 -10.37 -6.85
N GLN A 190 7.95 -11.37 -7.39
CA GLN A 190 7.67 -12.78 -7.08
C GLN A 190 7.82 -13.04 -5.58
N ARG A 191 8.91 -12.56 -4.97
CA ARG A 191 9.17 -12.75 -3.54
C ARG A 191 8.12 -12.12 -2.66
N VAL A 192 7.70 -10.90 -2.97
CA VAL A 192 6.69 -10.17 -2.18
C VAL A 192 5.31 -10.74 -2.40
N PHE A 193 4.91 -11.01 -3.64
CA PHE A 193 3.56 -11.48 -3.96
C PHE A 193 3.28 -12.92 -3.53
N THR A 194 4.31 -13.73 -3.25
CA THR A 194 4.16 -15.08 -2.71
C THR A 194 4.25 -15.13 -1.18
N ARG A 195 4.43 -13.99 -0.50
CA ARG A 195 4.39 -13.95 0.97
C ARG A 195 2.98 -14.26 1.46
N PRO A 196 2.83 -15.06 2.52
CA PRO A 196 1.52 -15.34 3.11
C PRO A 196 0.75 -14.06 3.45
N CYS A 197 1.38 -13.09 4.11
CA CYS A 197 0.77 -11.82 4.48
C CYS A 197 0.27 -11.02 3.27
N PHE A 198 0.97 -11.07 2.14
CA PHE A 198 0.52 -10.41 0.92
C PHE A 198 -0.73 -11.09 0.36
N LEU A 199 -0.73 -12.42 0.29
CA LEU A 199 -1.86 -13.20 -0.22
C LEU A 199 -3.09 -13.04 0.69
N GLU A 200 -2.91 -13.09 2.00
CA GLU A 200 -3.98 -12.88 2.99
C GLU A 200 -4.55 -11.46 2.97
N SER A 201 -3.79 -10.49 2.49
CA SER A 201 -4.20 -9.08 2.44
C SER A 201 -5.02 -8.71 1.21
N LEU A 202 -5.06 -9.57 0.19
CA LEU A 202 -5.82 -9.35 -1.03
C LEU A 202 -7.32 -9.42 -0.75
N SER A 203 -8.10 -8.51 -1.33
CA SER A 203 -9.54 -8.66 -1.48
C SER A 203 -9.84 -9.58 -2.68
N GLU A 204 -11.07 -10.11 -2.75
CA GLU A 204 -11.53 -10.90 -3.92
C GLU A 204 -11.35 -10.12 -5.24
N LEU A 205 -11.65 -8.81 -5.23
CA LEU A 205 -11.49 -7.95 -6.40
C LEU A 205 -10.02 -7.72 -6.80
N GLU A 206 -9.12 -7.72 -5.82
CA GLU A 206 -7.68 -7.56 -6.09
C GLU A 206 -7.03 -8.84 -6.62
N GLU A 207 -7.54 -10.01 -6.25
CA GLU A 207 -7.10 -11.30 -6.81
C GLU A 207 -7.36 -11.34 -8.32
N ASP A 208 -8.50 -10.82 -8.77
CA ASP A 208 -8.90 -10.79 -10.18
C ASP A 208 -7.98 -9.93 -11.07
N ILE A 209 -7.23 -8.98 -10.49
CA ILE A 209 -6.30 -8.11 -11.26
C ILE A 209 -5.22 -8.93 -11.98
N ARG A 210 -4.87 -10.12 -11.47
CA ARG A 210 -3.79 -10.98 -12.00
C ARG A 210 -4.22 -12.41 -12.28
N SER A 211 -5.50 -12.71 -12.23
CA SER A 211 -6.07 -13.99 -12.61
C SER A 211 -6.05 -14.26 -14.12
#